data_39bc5251f60f9eb257fdd9781fa85ec4
#
_entry.id   39bc5251f60f9eb257fdd9781fa85ec4
#
_cell.length_a   1.000
_cell.length_b   1.000
_cell.length_c   1.000
_cell.angle_alpha   90.00
_cell.angle_beta   90.00
_cell.angle_gamma   90.00
#
_symmetry.space_group_name_H-M   'P 1'
#
loop_
_entity.id
_entity.type
_entity.pdbx_description
1 polymer ?
#
loop_
_entity_poly.entity_id
_entity_poly.type
_entity_poly.pdbx_seq_one_letter_code
_entity_poly.pdbx_strand_id
1 'polypeptide(L)'
;MAAFISSPKNIPFWLRIGIWFSERITGHEMLPARLLTWYPKAAVGSGVLEAMVAHKDGNLDERILKLVRVQASYSASCAFCIDMNSASSIESGISSDEMLALQGRKEIKSVPSLTGREILAIDYAKLISQTPLKFPTEFISELKDNFTEREIVIIASTAAQVNYWARLIQALGIPPAGFSDECKI
;
A
#
# COMPACT_ATOMS: atom_id res chain seq x y z
N MET A 1 5.03 20.13 4.05
CA MET A 1 5.19 20.63 2.66
C MET A 1 3.85 20.55 1.97
N ALA A 2 3.57 21.41 0.99
CA ALA A 2 2.34 21.32 0.18
C ALA A 2 2.61 20.50 -1.08
N ALA A 3 1.55 19.95 -1.68
CA ALA A 3 1.63 19.28 -2.98
C ALA A 3 2.10 20.27 -4.08
N PHE A 4 2.65 19.75 -5.17
CA PHE A 4 3.19 20.56 -6.27
C PHE A 4 2.11 21.34 -7.04
N ILE A 5 0.87 20.87 -7.01
CA ILE A 5 -0.29 21.51 -7.63
C ILE A 5 -1.43 21.66 -6.62
N SER A 6 -2.31 22.62 -6.86
CA SER A 6 -3.50 22.85 -6.04
C SER A 6 -4.68 22.02 -6.57
N SER A 7 -5.62 21.70 -5.70
CA SER A 7 -6.90 21.08 -6.10
C SER A 7 -7.71 22.01 -7.00
N PRO A 8 -8.48 21.51 -7.97
CA PRO A 8 -9.39 22.33 -8.76
C PRO A 8 -10.42 23.02 -7.87
N LYS A 9 -10.73 24.28 -8.20
CA LYS A 9 -11.79 25.04 -7.50
C LYS A 9 -13.18 24.44 -7.75
N ASN A 10 -13.39 23.91 -8.96
CA ASN A 10 -14.67 23.35 -9.40
C ASN A 10 -14.50 21.84 -9.66
N ILE A 11 -14.91 21.03 -8.70
CA ILE A 11 -14.93 19.57 -8.84
C ILE A 11 -16.34 19.15 -9.29
N PRO A 12 -16.49 18.34 -10.36
CA PRO A 12 -17.78 17.80 -10.76
C PRO A 12 -18.51 17.13 -9.59
N PHE A 13 -19.80 17.36 -9.48
CA PHE A 13 -20.59 16.99 -8.31
C PHE A 13 -20.53 15.47 -8.02
N TRP A 14 -20.55 14.65 -9.05
CA TRP A 14 -20.47 13.19 -8.91
C TRP A 14 -19.11 12.69 -8.40
N LEU A 15 -18.00 13.38 -8.72
CA LEU A 15 -16.69 13.11 -8.12
C LEU A 15 -16.65 13.56 -6.66
N ARG A 16 -17.31 14.65 -6.31
CA ARG A 16 -17.39 15.12 -4.93
C ARG A 16 -18.06 14.08 -4.02
N ILE A 17 -19.08 13.37 -4.52
CA ILE A 17 -19.73 12.29 -3.77
C ILE A 17 -18.71 11.17 -3.46
N GLY A 18 -17.94 10.72 -4.46
CA GLY A 18 -16.90 9.70 -4.27
C GLY A 18 -15.81 10.14 -3.29
N ILE A 19 -15.34 11.38 -3.40
CA ILE A 19 -14.36 11.96 -2.48
C ILE A 19 -14.93 12.02 -1.04
N TRP A 20 -16.13 12.54 -0.89
CA TRP A 20 -16.81 12.62 0.42
C TRP A 20 -16.92 11.23 1.07
N PHE A 21 -17.28 10.21 0.30
CA PHE A 21 -17.37 8.84 0.79
C PHE A 21 -16.00 8.30 1.23
N SER A 22 -14.96 8.52 0.44
CA SER A 22 -13.58 8.15 0.79
C SER A 22 -13.11 8.86 2.07
N GLU A 23 -13.34 10.18 2.18
CA GLU A 23 -12.97 10.96 3.35
C GLU A 23 -13.79 10.55 4.59
N ARG A 24 -15.04 10.13 4.40
CA ARG A 24 -15.89 9.62 5.50
C ARG A 24 -15.37 8.27 6.03
N ILE A 25 -14.89 7.39 5.15
CA ILE A 25 -14.34 6.09 5.55
C ILE A 25 -13.00 6.27 6.23
N THR A 26 -12.12 7.10 5.68
CA THR A 26 -10.75 7.27 6.17
C THR A 26 -10.63 8.23 7.35
N GLY A 27 -11.64 9.08 7.58
CA GLY A 27 -11.59 10.13 8.59
C GLY A 27 -10.64 11.29 8.29
N HIS A 28 -10.01 11.29 7.11
CA HIS A 28 -9.00 12.27 6.70
C HIS A 28 -9.30 12.88 5.34
N GLU A 29 -8.78 14.07 5.08
CA GLU A 29 -8.85 14.68 3.77
C GLU A 29 -8.05 13.87 2.75
N MET A 30 -8.71 13.46 1.67
CA MET A 30 -8.10 12.66 0.61
C MET A 30 -7.56 13.56 -0.51
N LEU A 31 -6.46 14.26 -0.23
CA LEU A 31 -5.80 15.14 -1.19
C LEU A 31 -5.47 14.43 -2.53
N PRO A 32 -5.01 13.16 -2.57
CA PRO A 32 -4.81 12.45 -3.84
C PRO A 32 -6.09 12.40 -4.69
N ALA A 33 -7.23 12.07 -4.08
CA ALA A 33 -8.50 11.98 -4.77
C ALA A 33 -8.95 13.35 -5.32
N ARG A 34 -8.72 14.43 -4.56
CA ARG A 34 -9.02 15.81 -4.99
C ARG A 34 -8.16 16.24 -6.17
N LEU A 35 -6.85 15.99 -6.14
CA LEU A 35 -5.93 16.37 -7.22
C LEU A 35 -6.22 15.62 -8.51
N LEU A 36 -6.60 14.35 -8.43
CA LEU A 36 -6.98 13.55 -9.60
C LEU A 36 -8.21 14.09 -10.33
N THR A 37 -9.03 14.93 -9.70
CA THR A 37 -10.19 15.54 -10.36
C THR A 37 -9.83 16.52 -11.48
N TRP A 38 -8.57 16.96 -11.57
CA TRP A 38 -8.08 17.65 -12.76
C TRP A 38 -8.23 16.83 -14.04
N TYR A 39 -8.15 15.50 -13.92
CA TYR A 39 -8.41 14.58 -15.01
C TYR A 39 -9.42 13.52 -14.55
N PRO A 40 -10.72 13.72 -14.75
CA PRO A 40 -11.78 12.85 -14.24
C PRO A 40 -11.62 11.38 -14.58
N LYS A 41 -11.06 11.05 -15.75
CA LYS A 41 -10.79 9.65 -16.13
C LYS A 41 -9.75 8.99 -15.21
N ALA A 42 -8.71 9.73 -14.79
CA ALA A 42 -7.74 9.23 -13.83
C ALA A 42 -8.38 9.04 -12.44
N ALA A 43 -9.21 10.00 -11.99
CA ALA A 43 -9.93 9.88 -10.73
C ALA A 43 -10.81 8.62 -10.69
N VAL A 44 -11.58 8.37 -11.75
CA VAL A 44 -12.42 7.17 -11.86
C VAL A 44 -11.58 5.91 -11.93
N GLY A 45 -10.57 5.86 -12.81
CA GLY A 45 -9.71 4.69 -12.99
C GLY A 45 -8.99 4.29 -11.69
N SER A 46 -8.46 5.29 -10.97
CA SER A 46 -7.81 5.05 -9.68
C SER A 46 -8.79 4.62 -8.60
N GLY A 47 -10.01 5.19 -8.59
CA GLY A 47 -11.06 4.78 -7.68
C GLY A 47 -11.53 3.35 -7.92
N VAL A 48 -11.66 2.93 -9.18
CA VAL A 48 -11.97 1.54 -9.53
C VAL A 48 -10.83 0.60 -9.11
N LEU A 49 -9.58 0.98 -9.38
CA LEU A 49 -8.42 0.20 -8.95
C LEU A 49 -8.42 0.00 -7.43
N GLU A 50 -8.71 1.05 -6.67
CA GLU A 50 -8.79 0.96 -5.20
C GLU A 50 -9.95 0.07 -4.73
N ALA A 51 -11.11 0.19 -5.36
CA ALA A 51 -12.29 -0.59 -5.00
C ALA A 51 -12.14 -2.10 -5.33
N MET A 52 -11.31 -2.44 -6.31
CA MET A 52 -11.12 -3.84 -6.74
C MET A 52 -9.94 -4.54 -6.08
N VAL A 53 -9.14 -3.83 -5.29
CA VAL A 53 -8.06 -4.46 -4.56
C VAL A 53 -8.61 -5.34 -3.43
N ALA A 54 -8.07 -6.55 -3.34
CA ALA A 54 -8.41 -7.45 -2.25
C ALA A 54 -7.87 -6.92 -0.92
N HIS A 55 -8.77 -6.51 -0.03
CA HIS A 55 -8.43 -6.25 1.36
C HIS A 55 -8.63 -7.50 2.20
N LYS A 56 -9.48 -8.41 1.72
CA LYS A 56 -9.90 -9.64 2.36
C LYS A 56 -10.12 -10.70 1.30
N ASP A 57 -9.54 -11.88 1.53
CA ASP A 57 -9.75 -13.06 0.68
C ASP A 57 -9.88 -14.30 1.55
N GLY A 58 -10.85 -15.17 1.27
CA GLY A 58 -11.19 -16.29 2.16
C GLY A 58 -10.07 -17.32 2.39
N ASN A 59 -9.05 -17.35 1.53
CA ASN A 59 -7.92 -18.27 1.63
C ASN A 59 -6.61 -17.58 2.01
N LEU A 60 -6.54 -16.27 1.88
CA LEU A 60 -5.36 -15.47 2.21
C LEU A 60 -5.65 -14.59 3.41
N ASP A 61 -4.82 -14.70 4.45
CA ASP A 61 -4.98 -13.94 5.68
C ASP A 61 -4.92 -12.43 5.40
N GLU A 62 -5.87 -11.68 5.97
CA GLU A 62 -5.90 -10.21 5.93
C GLU A 62 -4.59 -9.61 6.43
N ARG A 63 -3.96 -10.27 7.42
CA ARG A 63 -2.67 -9.88 7.97
C ARG A 63 -1.55 -9.94 6.92
N ILE A 64 -1.51 -10.97 6.06
CA ILE A 64 -0.56 -11.05 4.94
C ILE A 64 -0.74 -9.86 3.99
N LEU A 65 -1.99 -9.53 3.63
CA LEU A 65 -2.27 -8.39 2.76
C LEU A 65 -1.85 -7.06 3.38
N LYS A 66 -2.03 -6.92 4.69
CA LYS A 66 -1.58 -5.73 5.45
C LYS A 66 -0.05 -5.63 5.44
N LEU A 67 0.66 -6.71 5.74
CA LEU A 67 2.12 -6.78 5.70
C LEU A 67 2.68 -6.41 4.31
N VAL A 68 2.07 -6.95 3.24
CA VAL A 68 2.44 -6.65 1.86
C VAL A 68 2.27 -5.16 1.54
N ARG A 69 1.15 -4.54 1.94
CA ARG A 69 0.90 -3.10 1.73
C ARG A 69 1.91 -2.23 2.45
N VAL A 70 2.16 -2.53 3.72
CA VAL A 70 3.13 -1.80 4.54
C VAL A 70 4.54 -1.94 3.93
N GLN A 71 4.95 -3.17 3.60
CA GLN A 71 6.27 -3.41 3.00
C GLN A 71 6.44 -2.73 1.65
N ALA A 72 5.45 -2.79 0.77
CA ALA A 72 5.51 -2.12 -0.52
C ALA A 72 5.62 -0.59 -0.35
N SER A 73 4.94 -0.02 0.66
CA SER A 73 5.02 1.41 0.99
C SER A 73 6.44 1.82 1.42
N TYR A 74 7.07 1.05 2.30
CA TYR A 74 8.47 1.27 2.71
C TYR A 74 9.43 1.09 1.55
N SER A 75 9.29 0.03 0.76
CA SER A 75 10.16 -0.26 -0.39
C SER A 75 10.08 0.84 -1.46
N ALA A 76 8.91 1.44 -1.65
CA ALA A 76 8.68 2.56 -2.56
C ALA A 76 9.08 3.92 -1.95
N SER A 77 9.48 3.97 -0.68
CA SER A 77 9.82 5.20 0.07
C SER A 77 8.75 6.30 -0.04
N CYS A 78 7.47 5.91 -0.03
CA CYS A 78 6.35 6.82 -0.17
C CYS A 78 5.80 7.21 1.21
N ALA A 79 6.15 8.39 1.70
CA ALA A 79 5.75 8.84 3.03
C ALA A 79 4.22 8.83 3.25
N PHE A 80 3.42 9.27 2.29
CA PHE A 80 1.95 9.18 2.36
C PHE A 80 1.47 7.72 2.41
N CYS A 81 2.08 6.83 1.59
CA CYS A 81 1.68 5.42 1.58
C CYS A 81 2.06 4.72 2.88
N ILE A 82 3.22 5.04 3.46
CA ILE A 82 3.64 4.54 4.77
C ILE A 82 2.63 5.01 5.83
N ASP A 83 2.34 6.30 5.90
CA ASP A 83 1.37 6.88 6.82
C ASP A 83 0.01 6.16 6.75
N MET A 84 -0.55 6.04 5.54
CA MET A 84 -1.86 5.43 5.34
C MET A 84 -1.86 3.92 5.59
N ASN A 85 -0.86 3.18 5.08
CA ASN A 85 -0.84 1.72 5.19
C ASN A 85 -0.35 1.23 6.56
N SER A 86 0.39 2.04 7.32
CA SER A 86 0.77 1.72 8.71
C SER A 86 -0.31 2.07 9.74
N ALA A 87 -1.32 2.85 9.34
CA ALA A 87 -2.46 3.11 10.21
C ALA A 87 -3.11 1.79 10.68
N SER A 88 -3.49 1.74 11.95
CA SER A 88 -4.11 0.56 12.57
C SER A 88 -3.29 -0.75 12.46
N SER A 89 -1.96 -0.65 12.34
CA SER A 89 -1.10 -1.86 12.25
C SER A 89 -1.18 -2.72 13.52
N ILE A 90 -1.19 -2.10 14.69
CA ILE A 90 -1.33 -2.80 15.98
C ILE A 90 -2.69 -3.51 16.08
N GLU A 91 -3.76 -2.84 15.67
CA GLU A 91 -5.13 -3.40 15.64
C GLU A 91 -5.25 -4.56 14.64
N SER A 92 -4.45 -4.52 13.59
CA SER A 92 -4.30 -5.60 12.60
C SER A 92 -3.34 -6.72 13.07
N GLY A 93 -2.89 -6.70 14.32
CA GLY A 93 -2.02 -7.70 14.91
C GLY A 93 -0.56 -7.62 14.46
N ILE A 94 -0.11 -6.49 13.90
CA ILE A 94 1.31 -6.28 13.55
C ILE A 94 2.01 -5.65 14.76
N SER A 95 3.00 -6.35 15.30
CA SER A 95 3.76 -5.90 16.46
C SER A 95 4.77 -4.81 16.11
N SER A 96 5.27 -4.09 17.14
CA SER A 96 6.34 -3.08 16.96
C SER A 96 7.62 -3.70 16.40
N ASP A 97 7.96 -4.93 16.78
CA ASP A 97 9.13 -5.65 16.26
C ASP A 97 9.00 -5.96 14.78
N GLU A 98 7.81 -6.35 14.34
CA GLU A 98 7.49 -6.56 12.92
C GLU A 98 7.56 -5.26 12.13
N MET A 99 7.02 -4.16 12.69
CA MET A 99 7.14 -2.85 12.06
C MET A 99 8.61 -2.42 11.89
N LEU A 100 9.46 -2.64 12.91
CA LEU A 100 10.91 -2.38 12.79
C LEU A 100 11.55 -3.22 11.69
N ALA A 101 11.12 -4.47 11.52
CA ALA A 101 11.62 -5.34 10.45
C ALA A 101 11.16 -4.88 9.06
N LEU A 102 9.89 -4.45 8.90
CA LEU A 102 9.37 -3.89 7.66
C LEU A 102 10.07 -2.58 7.27
N GLN A 103 10.51 -1.80 8.27
CA GLN A 103 11.32 -0.60 8.09
C GLN A 103 12.79 -0.89 7.69
N GLY A 104 13.22 -2.16 7.76
CA GLY A 104 14.61 -2.55 7.56
C GLY A 104 15.53 -2.23 8.76
N ARG A 105 14.97 -1.90 9.92
CA ARG A 105 15.70 -1.59 11.17
C ARG A 105 15.98 -2.85 12.01
N LYS A 106 15.34 -3.95 11.67
CA LYS A 106 15.51 -5.28 12.27
C LYS A 106 15.53 -6.33 11.16
N GLU A 107 16.31 -7.39 11.35
CA GLU A 107 16.30 -8.52 10.41
C GLU A 107 14.95 -9.24 10.46
N ILE A 108 14.28 -9.41 9.31
CA ILE A 108 12.93 -9.96 9.23
C ILE A 108 12.86 -11.40 9.74
N LYS A 109 13.90 -12.21 9.46
CA LYS A 109 14.01 -13.60 9.91
C LYS A 109 14.27 -13.73 11.41
N SER A 110 14.65 -12.64 12.09
CA SER A 110 14.86 -12.63 13.55
C SER A 110 13.59 -12.33 14.34
N VAL A 111 12.45 -12.12 13.67
CA VAL A 111 11.15 -11.82 14.30
C VAL A 111 10.33 -13.10 14.43
N PRO A 112 10.23 -13.71 15.65
CA PRO A 112 9.61 -15.02 15.81
C PRO A 112 8.12 -15.08 15.55
N SER A 113 7.43 -13.93 15.57
CA SER A 113 5.99 -13.82 15.31
C SER A 113 5.63 -13.89 13.84
N LEU A 114 6.60 -13.72 12.93
CA LEU A 114 6.38 -13.85 11.50
C LEU A 114 6.50 -15.31 11.05
N THR A 115 5.48 -15.80 10.37
CA THR A 115 5.50 -17.13 9.75
C THR A 115 6.34 -17.13 8.45
N GLY A 116 6.77 -18.32 8.01
CA GLY A 116 7.48 -18.45 6.73
C GLY A 116 6.69 -17.91 5.53
N ARG A 117 5.36 -18.12 5.49
CA ARG A 117 4.47 -17.57 4.46
C ARG A 117 4.44 -16.04 4.48
N GLU A 118 4.38 -15.44 5.65
CA GLU A 118 4.39 -13.97 5.80
C GLU A 118 5.72 -13.38 5.34
N ILE A 119 6.84 -13.98 5.74
CA ILE A 119 8.19 -13.54 5.31
C ILE A 119 8.30 -13.61 3.78
N LEU A 120 7.83 -14.70 3.17
CA LEU A 120 7.86 -14.88 1.72
C LEU A 120 7.00 -13.85 0.99
N ALA A 121 5.81 -13.53 1.50
CA ALA A 121 4.94 -12.48 0.96
C ALA A 121 5.56 -11.07 1.09
N ILE A 122 6.21 -10.79 2.21
CA ILE A 122 6.96 -9.54 2.45
C ILE A 122 8.12 -9.42 1.45
N ASP A 123 8.91 -10.47 1.27
CA ASP A 123 10.03 -10.47 0.34
C ASP A 123 9.54 -10.34 -1.11
N TYR A 124 8.40 -10.95 -1.46
CA TYR A 124 7.77 -10.76 -2.77
C TYR A 124 7.35 -9.31 -2.99
N ALA A 125 6.75 -8.67 -2.00
CA ALA A 125 6.40 -7.24 -2.07
C ALA A 125 7.63 -6.33 -2.25
N LYS A 126 8.76 -6.65 -1.61
CA LYS A 126 10.05 -5.96 -1.82
C LYS A 126 10.52 -6.09 -3.26
N LEU A 127 10.52 -7.31 -3.80
CA LEU A 127 10.97 -7.57 -5.17
C LEU A 127 10.09 -6.86 -6.19
N ILE A 128 8.76 -6.87 -6.02
CA ILE A 128 7.82 -6.15 -6.89
C ILE A 128 8.06 -4.63 -6.86
N SER A 129 8.54 -4.11 -5.75
CA SER A 129 8.75 -2.66 -5.58
C SER A 129 10.11 -2.16 -6.10
N GLN A 130 10.97 -3.05 -6.57
CA GLN A 130 12.28 -2.71 -7.13
C GLN A 130 12.21 -2.30 -8.60
N THR A 131 13.20 -1.57 -9.06
CA THR A 131 13.39 -1.24 -10.48
C THR A 131 14.87 -1.41 -10.84
N PRO A 132 15.24 -2.25 -11.82
CA PRO A 132 14.39 -3.17 -12.58
C PRO A 132 13.87 -4.35 -11.74
N LEU A 133 12.71 -4.88 -12.12
CA LEU A 133 12.17 -6.11 -11.50
C LEU A 133 13.10 -7.31 -11.82
N LYS A 134 13.49 -8.03 -10.77
CA LYS A 134 14.27 -9.27 -10.88
C LYS A 134 13.75 -10.27 -9.85
N PHE A 135 13.39 -11.44 -10.33
CA PHE A 135 12.93 -12.54 -9.48
C PHE A 135 13.90 -13.71 -9.62
N PRO A 136 14.63 -14.10 -8.56
CA PRO A 136 15.44 -15.31 -8.56
C PRO A 136 14.58 -16.54 -8.81
N THR A 137 15.09 -17.50 -9.57
CA THR A 137 14.35 -18.72 -9.94
C THR A 137 13.94 -19.52 -8.69
N GLU A 138 14.85 -19.62 -7.73
CA GLU A 138 14.67 -20.30 -6.46
C GLU A 138 13.53 -19.66 -5.64
N PHE A 139 13.48 -18.32 -5.63
CA PHE A 139 12.41 -17.57 -4.97
C PHE A 139 11.03 -17.86 -5.60
N ILE A 140 10.96 -17.91 -6.93
CA ILE A 140 9.70 -18.22 -7.64
C ILE A 140 9.26 -19.66 -7.37
N SER A 141 10.20 -20.61 -7.26
CA SER A 141 9.86 -21.99 -6.87
C SER A 141 9.27 -22.03 -5.47
N GLU A 142 9.94 -21.42 -4.49
CA GLU A 142 9.47 -21.34 -3.10
C GLU A 142 8.10 -20.65 -2.98
N LEU A 143 7.89 -19.57 -3.76
CA LEU A 143 6.62 -18.87 -3.79
C LEU A 143 5.47 -19.78 -4.26
N LYS A 144 5.68 -20.58 -5.30
CA LYS A 144 4.70 -21.54 -5.83
C LYS A 144 4.44 -22.73 -4.90
N ASP A 145 5.43 -23.13 -4.12
CA ASP A 145 5.28 -24.21 -3.15
C ASP A 145 4.45 -23.77 -1.92
N ASN A 146 4.39 -22.46 -1.65
CA ASN A 146 3.72 -21.89 -0.47
C ASN A 146 2.40 -21.18 -0.76
N PHE A 147 2.17 -20.77 -2.00
CA PHE A 147 0.98 -20.02 -2.41
C PHE A 147 0.37 -20.61 -3.68
N THR A 148 -0.94 -20.65 -3.73
CA THR A 148 -1.67 -20.95 -4.96
C THR A 148 -1.48 -19.83 -5.99
N GLU A 149 -1.68 -20.13 -7.27
CA GLU A 149 -1.60 -19.14 -8.37
C GLU A 149 -2.54 -17.94 -8.12
N ARG A 150 -3.72 -18.20 -7.56
CA ARG A 150 -4.68 -17.16 -7.19
C ARG A 150 -4.13 -16.25 -6.09
N GLU A 151 -3.56 -16.80 -5.04
CA GLU A 151 -2.94 -16.03 -3.94
C GLU A 151 -1.74 -15.20 -4.44
N ILE A 152 -0.92 -15.77 -5.32
CA ILE A 152 0.19 -15.05 -5.96
C ILE A 152 -0.33 -13.83 -6.73
N VAL A 153 -1.40 -13.97 -7.52
CA VAL A 153 -2.02 -12.86 -8.24
C VAL A 153 -2.54 -11.80 -7.27
N ILE A 154 -3.17 -12.20 -6.17
CA ILE A 154 -3.68 -11.26 -5.15
C ILE A 154 -2.53 -10.50 -4.49
N ILE A 155 -1.47 -11.17 -4.06
CA ILE A 155 -0.29 -10.53 -3.45
C ILE A 155 0.37 -9.59 -4.45
N ALA A 156 0.59 -10.05 -5.69
CA ALA A 156 1.22 -9.25 -6.74
C ALA A 156 0.41 -8.00 -7.08
N SER A 157 -0.90 -8.13 -7.26
CA SER A 157 -1.79 -7.00 -7.57
C SER A 157 -1.86 -6.00 -6.41
N THR A 158 -1.86 -6.49 -5.16
CA THR A 158 -1.83 -5.64 -3.96
C THR A 158 -0.55 -4.82 -3.88
N ALA A 159 0.62 -5.45 -4.05
CA ALA A 159 1.89 -4.74 -4.06
C ALA A 159 2.01 -3.77 -5.24
N ALA A 160 1.57 -4.18 -6.43
CA ALA A 160 1.58 -3.34 -7.63
C ALA A 160 0.67 -2.11 -7.49
N GLN A 161 -0.50 -2.26 -6.86
CA GLN A 161 -1.39 -1.14 -6.58
C GLN A 161 -0.74 -0.12 -5.64
N VAL A 162 -0.07 -0.57 -4.57
CA VAL A 162 0.67 0.34 -3.68
C VAL A 162 1.76 1.08 -4.46
N ASN A 163 2.47 0.39 -5.36
CA ASN A 163 3.49 1.02 -6.21
C ASN A 163 2.88 2.04 -7.20
N TYR A 164 1.70 1.76 -7.76
CA TYR A 164 0.97 2.74 -8.56
C TYR A 164 0.71 4.03 -7.76
N TRP A 165 0.12 3.90 -6.57
CA TRP A 165 -0.13 5.04 -5.69
C TRP A 165 1.15 5.75 -5.26
N ALA A 166 2.19 4.98 -4.89
CA ALA A 166 3.45 5.55 -4.46
C ALA A 166 4.09 6.43 -5.54
N ARG A 167 4.09 5.97 -6.80
CA ARG A 167 4.62 6.76 -7.92
C ARG A 167 3.78 8.01 -8.19
N LEU A 168 2.46 7.87 -8.20
CA LEU A 168 1.55 8.99 -8.45
C LEU A 168 1.63 10.05 -7.35
N ILE A 169 1.58 9.64 -6.09
CA ILE A 169 1.63 10.53 -4.92
C ILE A 169 2.95 11.29 -4.87
N GLN A 170 4.07 10.60 -5.06
CA GLN A 170 5.39 11.24 -5.09
C GLN A 170 5.54 12.19 -6.29
N ALA A 171 5.02 11.81 -7.48
CA ALA A 171 5.04 12.68 -8.66
C ALA A 171 4.22 13.96 -8.49
N LEU A 172 3.23 13.96 -7.61
CA LEU A 172 2.40 15.12 -7.28
C LEU A 172 2.88 15.86 -6.01
N GLY A 173 3.90 15.34 -5.33
CA GLY A 173 4.45 15.91 -4.09
C GLY A 173 3.47 15.89 -2.92
N ILE A 174 2.57 14.91 -2.86
CA ILE A 174 1.53 14.84 -1.83
C ILE A 174 2.15 14.45 -0.49
N PRO A 175 1.99 15.25 0.57
CA PRO A 175 2.53 14.96 1.91
C PRO A 175 1.68 13.91 2.63
N PRO A 176 2.21 13.28 3.72
CA PRO A 176 1.43 12.50 4.66
C PRO A 176 0.21 13.25 5.19
N ALA A 177 -0.85 12.54 5.52
CA ALA A 177 -2.11 13.09 5.99
C ALA A 177 -2.34 12.89 7.51
N GLY A 178 -1.42 12.20 8.20
CA GLY A 178 -1.48 11.97 9.65
C GLY A 178 -2.38 10.80 10.02
N PHE A 179 -2.44 9.76 9.21
CA PHE A 179 -3.16 8.52 9.52
C PHE A 179 -2.47 7.72 10.63
N SER A 180 -1.14 7.82 10.74
CA SER A 180 -0.34 7.10 11.71
C SER A 180 0.79 7.96 12.28
N ASP A 181 1.36 7.52 13.41
CA ASP A 181 2.56 8.14 13.98
C ASP A 181 3.87 7.65 13.35
N GLU A 182 3.81 6.66 12.47
CA GLU A 182 4.96 6.00 11.83
C GLU A 182 5.73 6.92 10.85
N CYS A 183 5.10 8.00 10.39
CA CYS A 183 5.71 8.98 9.48
C CYS A 183 6.38 10.15 10.19
N LYS A 184 6.51 10.12 11.51
CA LYS A 184 7.34 11.09 12.25
C LYS A 184 8.82 10.70 12.11
N ILE A 185 9.36 10.93 10.90
CA ILE A 185 10.79 10.78 10.56
C ILE A 185 11.48 12.10 10.84
#